data_58f3fadf798cc6aabcf4ac14a634e870
#
_entry.id   58f3fadf798cc6aabcf4ac14a634e870
#
_cell.length_a   1.000
_cell.length_b   1.000
_cell.length_c   1.000
_cell.angle_alpha   90.00
_cell.angle_beta   90.00
_cell.angle_gamma   90.00
#
_symmetry.space_group_name_H-M   'P 1'
#
loop_
_entity.id
_entity.type
_entity.pdbx_description
1 polymer ?
#
loop_
_entity_poly.entity_id
_entity_poly.type
_entity_poly.pdbx_seq_one_letter_code
_entity_poly.pdbx_strand_id
1 'polypeptide(L)'
;YNFCIILFLASMCWQLPLKAAERFVTNDGVGFEWIQKDKSCPILIDNEEYKGVLRAITNLQTDAQAVTNVKPFITNTVTEKRVLIIGSIDRSNCIKRLISSGKIPADELKGKREKYILCTIKQPLEGVEEAVVIAGSDKRGTIYGIYELSSQMGVSPWYYWADVPVKRQNNISILPGSYTDGEPAIEYRGIFLHDEWPALGNWTQKAFGGFNSQFYEKVFELILRLKGNFMWPAMWASAFYDDDVQNGVLADEMGIVMGTSHHEPMGLAQQDWKRRGTGAWDYTQNATVLRDFWTKGMERCKDWESVITIGMRGDGDMPMSKDANIDLLQNIVKDQRKIITKVTGKKISATPQVWALYKEVQEYYDKGMRVPDDITLLLCDDNWGNVRKLPSLTDKPRKGGYGMYYHFDYVGGPRNYKWLNCNQVERVWEQMNLCYEYGVRKLWIVNVGDLKPMEYPIQFFLDMACRPQCS
;
A
#
# COMPACT_ATOMS: atom_id res chain seq x y z
N TYR A 1 46.22 22.90 -45.06
CA TYR A 1 45.65 23.43 -43.83
C TYR A 1 44.18 22.99 -43.74
N ASN A 2 43.92 21.87 -43.04
CA ASN A 2 42.58 21.39 -42.77
C ASN A 2 42.19 21.81 -41.36
N PHE A 3 41.18 22.68 -41.21
CA PHE A 3 40.56 23.04 -39.94
C PHE A 3 39.49 22.00 -39.62
N CYS A 4 39.71 21.17 -38.60
CA CYS A 4 38.69 20.35 -38.00
C CYS A 4 37.89 21.21 -37.00
N ILE A 5 36.63 21.48 -37.33
CA ILE A 5 35.66 22.08 -36.39
C ILE A 5 35.09 20.94 -35.56
N ILE A 6 35.50 20.91 -34.26
CA ILE A 6 34.89 20.03 -33.26
C ILE A 6 33.63 20.72 -32.77
N LEU A 7 32.45 20.22 -33.16
CA LEU A 7 31.18 20.60 -32.57
C LEU A 7 31.08 19.97 -31.19
N PHE A 8 31.20 20.80 -30.15
CA PHE A 8 30.78 20.47 -28.79
C PHE A 8 29.25 20.52 -28.74
N LEU A 9 28.60 19.35 -28.84
CA LEU A 9 27.20 19.19 -28.44
C LEU A 9 27.15 19.23 -26.90
N ALA A 10 26.93 20.40 -26.35
CA ALA A 10 26.52 20.54 -24.94
C ALA A 10 25.13 19.91 -24.82
N SER A 11 25.08 18.70 -24.30
CA SER A 11 23.83 18.12 -23.82
C SER A 11 23.37 18.96 -22.63
N MET A 12 22.47 19.91 -22.89
CA MET A 12 21.69 20.55 -21.83
C MET A 12 20.78 19.47 -21.21
N CYS A 13 21.27 18.83 -20.15
CA CYS A 13 20.38 18.18 -19.21
C CYS A 13 19.43 19.26 -18.68
N TRP A 14 18.24 19.30 -19.21
CA TRP A 14 17.15 20.01 -18.56
C TRP A 14 16.88 19.29 -17.24
N GLN A 15 17.50 19.78 -16.18
CA GLN A 15 17.06 19.49 -14.83
C GLN A 15 15.69 20.18 -14.72
N LEU A 16 14.62 19.40 -14.88
CA LEU A 16 13.30 19.82 -14.46
C LEU A 16 13.43 20.14 -12.95
N PRO A 17 13.07 21.34 -12.51
CA PRO A 17 13.13 21.62 -11.09
C PRO A 17 12.24 20.60 -10.37
N LEU A 18 12.78 19.94 -9.35
CA LEU A 18 12.01 19.17 -8.38
C LEU A 18 10.91 20.10 -7.86
N LYS A 19 9.68 19.93 -8.37
CA LYS A 19 8.54 20.61 -7.79
C LYS A 19 8.22 19.89 -6.49
N ALA A 20 8.45 20.56 -5.37
CA ALA A 20 7.78 20.23 -4.12
C ALA A 20 6.28 20.07 -4.42
N ALA A 21 5.58 19.16 -3.72
CA ALA A 21 4.14 18.98 -3.90
C ALA A 21 3.45 20.35 -3.89
N GLU A 22 2.78 20.69 -5.00
CA GLU A 22 2.22 22.01 -5.20
C GLU A 22 1.11 22.24 -4.16
N ARG A 23 1.30 23.26 -3.32
CA ARG A 23 0.32 23.57 -2.28
C ARG A 23 -0.92 24.21 -2.94
N PHE A 24 -2.06 23.56 -2.80
CA PHE A 24 -3.33 24.03 -3.38
C PHE A 24 -4.39 24.42 -2.33
N VAL A 25 -4.16 24.14 -1.05
CA VAL A 25 -5.06 24.60 0.03
C VAL A 25 -4.49 25.83 0.70
N THR A 26 -5.35 26.85 0.85
CA THR A 26 -5.04 28.10 1.54
C THR A 26 -6.11 28.42 2.60
N ASN A 27 -5.85 29.42 3.45
CA ASN A 27 -6.80 29.91 4.45
C ASN A 27 -7.10 31.41 4.31
N ASP A 28 -6.67 32.03 3.20
CA ASP A 28 -6.77 33.46 2.91
C ASP A 28 -8.01 33.86 2.10
N GLY A 29 -8.85 32.87 1.75
CA GLY A 29 -10.07 33.11 0.97
C GLY A 29 -9.86 33.18 -0.54
N VAL A 30 -8.63 32.88 -1.03
CA VAL A 30 -8.36 32.85 -2.47
C VAL A 30 -8.78 31.50 -3.06
N GLY A 31 -9.54 31.53 -4.16
CA GLY A 31 -10.00 30.32 -4.87
C GLY A 31 -11.39 29.84 -4.44
N PHE A 32 -11.58 28.51 -4.51
CA PHE A 32 -12.84 27.89 -4.10
C PHE A 32 -12.89 27.81 -2.57
N GLU A 33 -13.70 28.64 -1.93
CA GLU A 33 -13.94 28.64 -0.50
C GLU A 33 -14.82 27.44 -0.13
N TRP A 34 -14.21 26.33 0.29
CA TRP A 34 -14.91 25.13 0.72
C TRP A 34 -15.51 25.29 2.11
N ILE A 35 -14.72 25.86 3.05
CA ILE A 35 -15.17 26.16 4.40
C ILE A 35 -14.82 27.63 4.72
N GLN A 36 -15.80 28.40 5.14
CA GLN A 36 -15.62 29.78 5.53
C GLN A 36 -16.36 30.06 6.84
N LYS A 37 -15.61 30.39 7.88
CA LYS A 37 -16.12 30.60 9.26
C LYS A 37 -16.92 29.39 9.74
N ASP A 38 -18.25 29.50 9.78
CA ASP A 38 -19.20 28.52 10.29
C ASP A 38 -19.98 27.77 9.19
N LYS A 39 -19.63 27.97 7.93
CA LYS A 39 -20.31 27.41 6.75
C LYS A 39 -19.37 26.58 5.90
N SER A 40 -19.90 25.55 5.27
CA SER A 40 -19.18 24.74 4.29
C SER A 40 -20.03 24.45 3.06
N CYS A 41 -19.40 24.31 1.89
CA CYS A 41 -20.03 23.68 0.75
C CYS A 41 -20.20 22.16 1.04
N PRO A 42 -21.28 21.53 0.55
CA PRO A 42 -21.51 20.12 0.73
C PRO A 42 -20.53 19.26 -0.06
N ILE A 43 -20.39 18.00 0.37
CA ILE A 43 -19.69 16.95 -0.37
C ILE A 43 -20.74 16.16 -1.15
N LEU A 44 -20.70 16.27 -2.48
CA LEU A 44 -21.59 15.56 -3.39
C LEU A 44 -20.95 14.22 -3.80
N ILE A 45 -21.65 13.13 -3.54
CA ILE A 45 -21.19 11.76 -3.83
C ILE A 45 -22.32 10.95 -4.49
N ASP A 46 -21.95 9.86 -5.15
CA ASP A 46 -22.88 8.81 -5.57
C ASP A 46 -23.01 7.73 -4.50
N ASN A 47 -24.22 7.21 -4.28
CA ASN A 47 -24.46 6.15 -3.29
C ASN A 47 -23.82 4.81 -3.66
N GLU A 48 -23.54 4.58 -4.94
CA GLU A 48 -22.95 3.35 -5.46
C GLU A 48 -21.41 3.34 -5.39
N GLU A 49 -20.82 4.35 -4.73
CA GLU A 49 -19.36 4.43 -4.60
C GLU A 49 -18.81 3.30 -3.69
N TYR A 50 -17.53 3.01 -3.83
CA TYR A 50 -16.86 1.99 -3.02
C TYR A 50 -16.95 2.31 -1.52
N LYS A 51 -17.19 1.31 -0.70
CA LYS A 51 -17.27 1.48 0.77
C LYS A 51 -16.01 2.14 1.36
N GLY A 52 -14.82 1.80 0.83
CA GLY A 52 -13.57 2.43 1.25
C GLY A 52 -13.52 3.91 0.91
N VAL A 53 -14.07 4.34 -0.23
CA VAL A 53 -14.19 5.75 -0.61
C VAL A 53 -15.17 6.46 0.32
N LEU A 54 -16.34 5.87 0.60
CA LEU A 54 -17.31 6.45 1.54
C LEU A 54 -16.73 6.62 2.94
N ARG A 55 -15.92 5.66 3.39
CA ARG A 55 -15.19 5.74 4.66
C ARG A 55 -14.16 6.88 4.64
N ALA A 56 -13.36 7.00 3.59
CA ALA A 56 -12.41 8.10 3.44
C ALA A 56 -13.08 9.48 3.41
N ILE A 57 -14.28 9.59 2.82
CA ILE A 57 -15.09 10.83 2.85
C ILE A 57 -15.55 11.13 4.27
N THR A 58 -15.94 10.12 5.05
CA THR A 58 -16.30 10.31 6.47
C THR A 58 -15.08 10.79 7.28
N ASN A 59 -13.89 10.26 6.97
CA ASN A 59 -12.64 10.72 7.59
C ASN A 59 -12.36 12.19 7.19
N LEU A 60 -12.56 12.56 5.92
CA LEU A 60 -12.40 13.94 5.45
C LEU A 60 -13.35 14.91 6.19
N GLN A 61 -14.61 14.50 6.46
CA GLN A 61 -15.53 15.31 7.28
C GLN A 61 -14.97 15.53 8.70
N THR A 62 -14.44 14.46 9.29
CA THR A 62 -13.85 14.51 10.64
C THR A 62 -12.59 15.39 10.65
N ASP A 63 -11.77 15.27 9.64
CA ASP A 63 -10.57 16.08 9.46
C ASP A 63 -10.92 17.58 9.30
N ALA A 64 -11.90 17.88 8.45
CA ALA A 64 -12.39 19.24 8.27
C ALA A 64 -12.95 19.83 9.57
N GLN A 65 -13.70 19.03 10.33
CA GLN A 65 -14.19 19.42 11.66
C GLN A 65 -13.06 19.62 12.65
N ALA A 66 -12.04 18.77 12.61
CA ALA A 66 -10.86 18.93 13.46
C ALA A 66 -10.11 20.22 13.15
N VAL A 67 -10.01 20.62 11.89
CA VAL A 67 -9.34 21.85 11.46
C VAL A 67 -10.18 23.11 11.73
N THR A 68 -11.50 23.08 11.45
CA THR A 68 -12.31 24.29 11.37
C THR A 68 -13.46 24.40 12.37
N ASN A 69 -13.78 23.37 13.12
CA ASN A 69 -15.02 23.15 13.88
C ASN A 69 -16.28 22.97 13.02
N VAL A 70 -16.19 23.05 11.69
CA VAL A 70 -17.31 22.87 10.77
C VAL A 70 -17.23 21.46 10.17
N LYS A 71 -18.31 20.71 10.26
CA LYS A 71 -18.46 19.39 9.65
C LYS A 71 -19.23 19.53 8.34
N PRO A 72 -18.58 19.46 7.15
CA PRO A 72 -19.29 19.51 5.88
C PRO A 72 -20.30 18.38 5.79
N PHE A 73 -21.51 18.64 5.28
CA PHE A 73 -22.49 17.57 5.11
C PHE A 73 -22.29 16.82 3.78
N ILE A 74 -22.64 15.55 3.77
CA ILE A 74 -22.59 14.69 2.58
C ILE A 74 -23.99 14.64 1.98
N THR A 75 -24.08 14.74 0.66
CA THR A 75 -25.33 14.67 -0.09
C THR A 75 -25.15 13.87 -1.39
N ASN A 76 -26.22 13.27 -1.88
CA ASN A 76 -26.28 12.61 -3.18
C ASN A 76 -27.10 13.41 -4.21
N THR A 77 -27.55 14.60 -3.82
CA THR A 77 -28.33 15.49 -4.68
C THR A 77 -27.71 16.90 -4.68
N VAL A 78 -27.85 17.62 -5.80
CA VAL A 78 -27.39 18.98 -5.87
C VAL A 78 -28.34 19.88 -5.04
N THR A 79 -27.81 20.46 -3.98
CA THR A 79 -28.54 21.32 -3.04
C THR A 79 -28.00 22.75 -3.01
N GLU A 80 -26.77 22.93 -3.48
CA GLU A 80 -26.04 24.19 -3.42
C GLU A 80 -25.36 24.49 -4.76
N LYS A 81 -25.11 25.77 -5.02
CA LYS A 81 -24.39 26.22 -6.23
C LYS A 81 -22.90 25.91 -6.24
N ARG A 82 -22.33 25.66 -5.08
CA ARG A 82 -20.90 25.32 -4.87
C ARG A 82 -20.83 24.03 -4.10
N VAL A 83 -20.08 23.04 -4.62
CA VAL A 83 -19.99 21.69 -4.07
C VAL A 83 -18.57 21.13 -4.20
N LEU A 84 -18.21 20.20 -3.30
CA LEU A 84 -17.05 19.32 -3.46
C LEU A 84 -17.56 17.99 -4.03
N ILE A 85 -17.22 17.63 -5.27
CA ILE A 85 -17.63 16.38 -5.93
C ILE A 85 -16.51 15.33 -5.73
N ILE A 86 -16.86 14.16 -5.23
CA ILE A 86 -15.89 13.08 -5.02
C ILE A 86 -16.41 11.79 -5.65
N GLY A 87 -15.55 11.09 -6.41
CA GLY A 87 -15.91 9.77 -6.94
C GLY A 87 -14.84 9.11 -7.80
N SER A 88 -15.07 7.83 -8.09
CA SER A 88 -14.25 7.04 -9.00
C SER A 88 -14.85 7.02 -10.42
N ILE A 89 -14.00 6.80 -11.43
CA ILE A 89 -14.45 6.80 -12.84
C ILE A 89 -15.37 5.64 -13.18
N ASP A 90 -15.31 4.55 -12.43
CA ASP A 90 -16.07 3.33 -12.68
C ASP A 90 -17.37 3.23 -11.87
N ARG A 91 -17.50 3.95 -10.77
CA ARG A 91 -18.69 3.94 -9.92
C ARG A 91 -19.49 5.24 -9.99
N SER A 92 -18.85 6.40 -9.90
CA SER A 92 -19.55 7.67 -9.83
C SER A 92 -20.17 8.12 -11.16
N ASN A 93 -21.48 8.29 -11.18
CA ASN A 93 -22.21 8.86 -12.33
C ASN A 93 -21.87 10.33 -12.55
N CYS A 94 -21.61 11.07 -11.47
CA CYS A 94 -21.15 12.46 -11.55
C CYS A 94 -19.83 12.55 -12.31
N ILE A 95 -18.85 11.73 -11.94
CA ILE A 95 -17.53 11.70 -12.60
C ILE A 95 -17.67 11.24 -14.06
N LYS A 96 -18.47 10.21 -14.35
CA LYS A 96 -18.75 9.77 -15.74
C LYS A 96 -19.33 10.89 -16.61
N ARG A 97 -20.25 11.69 -16.07
CA ARG A 97 -20.80 12.86 -16.77
C ARG A 97 -19.76 13.94 -17.03
N LEU A 98 -18.89 14.24 -16.05
CA LEU A 98 -17.81 15.21 -16.22
C LEU A 98 -16.80 14.77 -17.29
N ILE A 99 -16.48 13.48 -17.36
CA ILE A 99 -15.63 12.92 -18.40
C ILE A 99 -16.32 12.97 -19.77
N SER A 100 -17.58 12.53 -19.88
CA SER A 100 -18.32 12.51 -21.15
C SER A 100 -18.57 13.92 -21.72
N SER A 101 -18.65 14.92 -20.87
CA SER A 101 -18.77 16.34 -21.28
C SER A 101 -17.43 17.01 -21.54
N GLY A 102 -16.29 16.28 -21.47
CA GLY A 102 -14.95 16.81 -21.69
C GLY A 102 -14.42 17.76 -20.61
N LYS A 103 -15.08 17.82 -19.44
CA LYS A 103 -14.65 18.66 -18.32
C LYS A 103 -13.52 18.04 -17.50
N ILE A 104 -13.38 16.71 -17.55
CA ILE A 104 -12.23 15.96 -17.04
C ILE A 104 -11.65 15.16 -18.21
N PRO A 105 -10.35 15.24 -18.50
CA PRO A 105 -9.71 14.44 -19.53
C PRO A 105 -9.76 12.96 -19.17
N ALA A 106 -10.36 12.13 -20.04
CA ALA A 106 -10.53 10.70 -19.78
C ALA A 106 -9.19 9.93 -19.71
N ASP A 107 -8.23 10.31 -20.52
CA ASP A 107 -6.89 9.72 -20.64
C ASP A 107 -6.03 9.93 -19.40
N GLU A 108 -6.33 10.95 -18.63
CA GLU A 108 -5.65 11.22 -17.36
C GLU A 108 -5.99 10.21 -16.26
N LEU A 109 -7.14 9.52 -16.37
CA LEU A 109 -7.60 8.55 -15.37
C LEU A 109 -7.81 7.15 -15.93
N LYS A 110 -8.33 7.02 -17.15
CA LYS A 110 -8.68 5.72 -17.73
C LYS A 110 -7.42 4.86 -17.96
N GLY A 111 -7.44 3.65 -17.40
CA GLY A 111 -6.32 2.71 -17.50
C GLY A 111 -5.12 3.07 -16.63
N LYS A 112 -5.24 4.09 -15.80
CA LYS A 112 -4.23 4.46 -14.79
C LYS A 112 -4.48 3.70 -13.49
N ARG A 113 -3.39 3.41 -12.77
CA ARG A 113 -3.44 2.74 -11.48
C ARG A 113 -3.33 3.75 -10.35
N GLU A 114 -4.33 3.76 -9.46
CA GLU A 114 -4.32 4.50 -8.20
C GLU A 114 -4.01 6.00 -8.38
N LYS A 115 -4.38 6.55 -9.55
CA LYS A 115 -4.21 7.97 -9.87
C LYS A 115 -5.47 8.74 -9.50
N TYR A 116 -5.30 9.97 -9.02
CA TYR A 116 -6.39 10.94 -8.85
C TYR A 116 -6.10 12.23 -9.59
N ILE A 117 -7.16 12.99 -9.83
CA ILE A 117 -7.11 14.40 -10.20
C ILE A 117 -7.98 15.16 -9.20
N LEU A 118 -7.42 16.24 -8.64
CA LEU A 118 -8.17 17.25 -7.90
C LEU A 118 -8.16 18.52 -8.72
N CYS A 119 -9.34 19.00 -9.13
CA CYS A 119 -9.43 20.18 -9.99
C CYS A 119 -10.67 21.05 -9.68
N THR A 120 -10.59 22.33 -10.04
CA THR A 120 -11.70 23.26 -9.96
C THR A 120 -12.41 23.35 -11.33
N ILE A 121 -13.73 23.22 -11.34
CA ILE A 121 -14.53 23.23 -12.55
C ILE A 121 -15.70 24.22 -12.40
N LYS A 122 -15.84 25.13 -13.36
CA LYS A 122 -17.01 25.99 -13.45
C LYS A 122 -18.14 25.29 -14.20
N GLN A 123 -19.38 25.47 -13.71
CA GLN A 123 -20.58 24.85 -14.25
C GLN A 123 -20.42 23.34 -14.49
N PRO A 124 -19.97 22.55 -13.45
CA PRO A 124 -19.70 21.13 -13.63
C PRO A 124 -20.95 20.34 -13.99
N LEU A 125 -22.06 20.63 -13.32
CA LEU A 125 -23.36 19.98 -13.45
C LEU A 125 -24.48 21.03 -13.49
N GLU A 126 -25.67 20.64 -13.93
CA GLU A 126 -26.86 21.50 -13.87
C GLU A 126 -27.13 21.92 -12.41
N GLY A 127 -27.38 23.22 -12.20
CA GLY A 127 -27.60 23.78 -10.87
C GLY A 127 -26.34 24.07 -10.06
N VAL A 128 -25.16 23.68 -10.51
CA VAL A 128 -23.87 23.94 -9.83
C VAL A 128 -23.08 25.00 -10.62
N GLU A 129 -22.74 26.09 -9.95
CA GLU A 129 -21.95 27.17 -10.57
C GLU A 129 -20.45 26.84 -10.55
N GLU A 130 -19.97 26.24 -9.48
CA GLU A 130 -18.56 25.89 -9.33
C GLU A 130 -18.39 24.67 -8.43
N ALA A 131 -17.43 23.81 -8.76
CA ALA A 131 -17.04 22.69 -7.90
C ALA A 131 -15.52 22.51 -7.85
N VAL A 132 -15.07 22.00 -6.71
CA VAL A 132 -13.85 21.21 -6.64
C VAL A 132 -14.22 19.75 -6.88
N VAL A 133 -13.46 19.07 -7.72
CA VAL A 133 -13.70 17.68 -8.07
C VAL A 133 -12.50 16.85 -7.69
N ILE A 134 -12.71 15.77 -6.92
CA ILE A 134 -11.73 14.72 -6.68
C ILE A 134 -12.20 13.50 -7.46
N ALA A 135 -11.50 13.18 -8.56
CA ALA A 135 -11.81 12.07 -9.43
C ALA A 135 -10.65 11.05 -9.38
N GLY A 136 -10.95 9.81 -9.02
CA GLY A 136 -9.96 8.72 -9.00
C GLY A 136 -10.10 7.76 -10.17
N SER A 137 -8.98 7.22 -10.65
CA SER A 137 -8.94 6.16 -11.68
C SER A 137 -9.52 4.82 -11.19
N ASP A 138 -9.56 4.65 -9.88
CA ASP A 138 -10.05 3.46 -9.18
C ASP A 138 -10.36 3.81 -7.71
N LYS A 139 -10.71 2.77 -6.92
CA LYS A 139 -10.99 2.90 -5.48
C LYS A 139 -9.87 3.64 -4.73
N ARG A 140 -8.62 3.20 -4.88
CA ARG A 140 -7.46 3.76 -4.15
C ARG A 140 -7.06 5.12 -4.66
N GLY A 141 -7.10 5.36 -5.96
CA GLY A 141 -6.86 6.70 -6.51
C GLY A 141 -7.81 7.73 -5.91
N THR A 142 -9.10 7.39 -5.80
CA THR A 142 -10.08 8.27 -5.15
C THR A 142 -9.76 8.52 -3.68
N ILE A 143 -9.41 7.48 -2.93
CA ILE A 143 -9.02 7.57 -1.51
C ILE A 143 -7.77 8.45 -1.34
N TYR A 144 -6.77 8.31 -2.20
CA TYR A 144 -5.55 9.12 -2.14
C TYR A 144 -5.82 10.60 -2.42
N GLY A 145 -6.69 10.91 -3.37
CA GLY A 145 -7.12 12.30 -3.60
C GLY A 145 -7.83 12.91 -2.40
N ILE A 146 -8.65 12.12 -1.70
CA ILE A 146 -9.33 12.55 -0.46
C ILE A 146 -8.30 12.83 0.64
N TYR A 147 -7.37 11.90 0.87
CA TYR A 147 -6.37 12.09 1.92
C TYR A 147 -5.29 13.12 1.56
N GLU A 148 -5.07 13.39 0.26
CA GLU A 148 -4.25 14.52 -0.15
C GLU A 148 -4.90 15.84 0.29
N LEU A 149 -6.20 16.01 0.09
CA LEU A 149 -6.92 17.19 0.58
C LEU A 149 -6.81 17.31 2.12
N SER A 150 -6.97 16.20 2.85
CA SER A 150 -6.79 16.18 4.31
C SER A 150 -5.38 16.64 4.71
N SER A 151 -4.35 16.12 4.05
CA SER A 151 -2.95 16.47 4.29
C SER A 151 -2.69 17.96 4.03
N GLN A 152 -3.20 18.48 2.92
CA GLN A 152 -3.04 19.88 2.53
C GLN A 152 -3.77 20.84 3.50
N MET A 153 -4.83 20.38 4.16
CA MET A 153 -5.48 21.12 5.25
C MET A 153 -4.65 21.13 6.55
N GLY A 154 -3.58 20.32 6.63
CA GLY A 154 -2.72 20.23 7.78
C GLY A 154 -3.05 19.08 8.76
N VAL A 155 -3.80 18.08 8.31
CA VAL A 155 -4.02 16.85 9.08
C VAL A 155 -2.93 15.85 8.76
N SER A 156 -2.05 15.59 9.73
CA SER A 156 -0.97 14.61 9.59
C SER A 156 -1.53 13.19 9.43
N PRO A 157 -0.96 12.34 8.57
CA PRO A 157 -1.25 10.90 8.59
C PRO A 157 -1.05 10.27 9.97
N TRP A 158 -0.16 10.82 10.77
CA TRP A 158 0.22 10.36 12.10
C TRP A 158 -0.62 10.95 13.24
N TYR A 159 -1.73 11.65 12.94
CA TYR A 159 -2.56 12.32 13.95
C TYR A 159 -2.98 11.37 15.08
N TYR A 160 -3.30 10.13 14.74
CA TYR A 160 -3.74 9.11 15.70
C TYR A 160 -2.55 8.37 16.35
N TRP A 161 -1.56 7.96 15.54
CA TRP A 161 -0.47 7.11 16.01
C TRP A 161 0.65 7.86 16.74
N ALA A 162 0.86 9.13 16.43
CA ALA A 162 1.92 9.95 17.01
C ALA A 162 1.37 11.20 17.71
N ASP A 163 0.07 11.24 17.99
CA ASP A 163 -0.60 12.34 18.71
C ASP A 163 -0.30 13.73 18.09
N VAL A 164 -0.16 13.80 16.76
CA VAL A 164 0.15 15.04 16.07
C VAL A 164 -1.06 15.97 16.13
N PRO A 165 -0.94 17.16 16.75
CA PRO A 165 -2.06 18.06 16.91
C PRO A 165 -2.48 18.69 15.59
N VAL A 166 -3.79 18.82 15.38
CA VAL A 166 -4.35 19.54 14.23
C VAL A 166 -4.38 21.03 14.53
N LYS A 167 -3.72 21.83 13.65
CA LYS A 167 -3.75 23.28 13.77
C LYS A 167 -5.09 23.85 13.32
N ARG A 168 -5.78 24.59 14.17
CA ARG A 168 -7.05 25.24 13.88
C ARG A 168 -6.90 26.34 12.84
N GLN A 169 -7.88 26.40 11.93
CA GLN A 169 -8.04 27.43 10.89
C GLN A 169 -9.53 27.80 10.78
N ASN A 170 -9.81 29.03 10.38
CA ASN A 170 -11.20 29.48 10.22
C ASN A 170 -11.74 29.22 8.80
N ASN A 171 -10.86 29.14 7.83
CA ASN A 171 -11.22 29.04 6.41
C ASN A 171 -10.37 27.95 5.75
N ILE A 172 -10.96 27.25 4.79
CA ILE A 172 -10.28 26.35 3.86
C ILE A 172 -10.71 26.73 2.46
N SER A 173 -9.75 27.17 1.65
CA SER A 173 -9.92 27.50 0.25
C SER A 173 -9.01 26.64 -0.62
N ILE A 174 -9.48 26.30 -1.81
CA ILE A 174 -8.74 25.47 -2.76
C ILE A 174 -8.40 26.32 -3.98
N LEU A 175 -7.12 26.47 -4.29
CA LEU A 175 -6.66 27.26 -5.42
C LEU A 175 -7.16 26.66 -6.74
N PRO A 176 -7.52 27.52 -7.72
CA PRO A 176 -7.88 27.04 -9.06
C PRO A 176 -6.71 26.29 -9.71
N GLY A 177 -7.00 25.14 -10.32
CA GLY A 177 -5.97 24.35 -10.98
C GLY A 177 -6.38 22.90 -11.16
N SER A 178 -5.42 22.09 -11.57
CA SER A 178 -5.51 20.65 -11.65
C SER A 178 -4.27 20.03 -10.99
N TYR A 179 -4.49 19.21 -9.99
CA TYR A 179 -3.46 18.66 -9.11
C TYR A 179 -3.52 17.13 -9.10
N THR A 180 -2.38 16.51 -9.14
CA THR A 180 -2.24 15.04 -9.13
C THR A 180 -0.82 14.64 -8.70
N ASP A 181 -0.68 13.48 -8.07
CA ASP A 181 0.63 12.86 -7.83
C ASP A 181 1.07 11.93 -8.96
N GLY A 182 0.17 11.68 -9.93
CA GLY A 182 0.40 10.66 -10.95
C GLY A 182 0.10 9.24 -10.43
N GLU A 183 0.59 8.24 -11.17
CA GLU A 183 0.53 6.85 -10.74
C GLU A 183 1.69 6.56 -9.79
N PRO A 184 1.47 5.86 -8.67
CA PRO A 184 2.57 5.45 -7.80
C PRO A 184 3.58 4.58 -8.53
N ALA A 185 4.87 4.82 -8.30
CA ALA A 185 5.96 4.15 -9.02
C ALA A 185 6.04 2.66 -8.70
N ILE A 186 5.78 2.28 -7.45
CA ILE A 186 5.78 0.89 -7.00
C ILE A 186 4.33 0.39 -6.94
N GLU A 187 4.08 -0.81 -7.49
CA GLU A 187 2.71 -1.33 -7.60
C GLU A 187 2.12 -1.72 -6.23
N TYR A 188 2.81 -2.53 -5.45
CA TYR A 188 2.45 -2.86 -4.07
C TYR A 188 3.48 -2.24 -3.13
N ARG A 189 3.03 -1.48 -2.14
CA ARG A 189 3.88 -0.74 -1.21
C ARG A 189 3.25 -0.68 0.17
N GLY A 190 4.00 -1.14 1.16
CA GLY A 190 3.41 -1.27 2.49
C GLY A 190 4.37 -1.71 3.57
N ILE A 191 3.81 -2.10 4.69
CA ILE A 191 4.51 -2.43 5.92
C ILE A 191 4.23 -3.85 6.39
N PHE A 192 5.15 -4.37 7.18
CA PHE A 192 5.00 -5.61 7.91
C PHE A 192 5.13 -5.36 9.42
N LEU A 193 4.06 -5.62 10.17
CA LEU A 193 4.06 -5.61 11.63
C LEU A 193 4.60 -6.95 12.12
N HIS A 194 5.89 -7.03 12.38
CA HIS A 194 6.58 -8.30 12.65
C HIS A 194 6.79 -8.55 14.14
N ASP A 195 7.34 -7.57 14.85
CA ASP A 195 7.77 -7.73 16.25
C ASP A 195 6.82 -6.99 17.19
N GLU A 196 5.56 -7.38 17.15
CA GLU A 196 4.44 -6.72 17.81
C GLU A 196 4.46 -6.80 19.34
N TRP A 197 5.23 -7.72 19.92
CA TRP A 197 5.36 -7.87 21.38
C TRP A 197 6.76 -7.47 21.87
N PRO A 198 6.89 -6.83 23.06
CA PRO A 198 5.80 -6.59 24.03
C PRO A 198 5.02 -5.29 23.84
N ALA A 199 5.51 -4.32 23.04
CA ALA A 199 4.96 -2.97 23.06
C ALA A 199 3.58 -2.88 22.38
N LEU A 200 3.51 -3.07 21.07
CA LEU A 200 2.27 -2.93 20.30
C LEU A 200 1.21 -3.93 20.76
N GLY A 201 1.59 -5.19 21.00
CA GLY A 201 0.66 -6.23 21.43
C GLY A 201 0.01 -5.94 22.76
N ASN A 202 0.76 -5.52 23.79
CA ASN A 202 0.20 -5.12 25.08
C ASN A 202 -0.70 -3.89 24.96
N TRP A 203 -0.31 -2.91 24.17
CA TRP A 203 -1.13 -1.72 23.94
C TRP A 203 -2.40 -2.08 23.19
N THR A 204 -2.33 -2.88 22.14
CA THR A 204 -3.46 -3.32 21.32
C THR A 204 -4.45 -4.14 22.16
N GLN A 205 -3.94 -5.05 23.00
CA GLN A 205 -4.77 -5.82 23.93
C GLN A 205 -5.56 -4.91 24.90
N LYS A 206 -4.91 -3.85 25.40
CA LYS A 206 -5.55 -2.89 26.30
C LYS A 206 -6.55 -1.99 25.59
N ALA A 207 -6.21 -1.51 24.38
CA ALA A 207 -6.99 -0.51 23.66
C ALA A 207 -8.16 -1.11 22.86
N PHE A 208 -7.99 -2.31 22.31
CA PHE A 208 -8.93 -2.95 21.38
C PHE A 208 -9.33 -4.38 21.77
N GLY A 209 -8.69 -4.97 22.78
CA GLY A 209 -8.90 -6.37 23.13
C GLY A 209 -8.12 -7.37 22.27
N GLY A 210 -7.23 -6.90 21.39
CA GLY A 210 -6.39 -7.72 20.52
C GLY A 210 -6.21 -7.13 19.12
N PHE A 211 -5.53 -7.89 18.24
CA PHE A 211 -5.34 -7.53 16.84
C PHE A 211 -6.59 -7.84 16.00
N ASN A 212 -7.64 -7.08 16.20
CA ASN A 212 -8.93 -7.23 15.55
C ASN A 212 -9.21 -6.13 14.52
N SER A 213 -10.39 -6.15 13.90
CA SER A 213 -10.77 -5.20 12.86
C SER A 213 -10.80 -3.74 13.33
N GLN A 214 -11.06 -3.46 14.60
CA GLN A 214 -11.01 -2.09 15.13
C GLN A 214 -9.57 -1.57 15.18
N PHE A 215 -8.62 -2.42 15.53
CA PHE A 215 -7.19 -2.08 15.47
C PHE A 215 -6.73 -1.91 14.02
N TYR A 216 -7.01 -2.89 13.15
CA TYR A 216 -6.55 -2.85 11.77
C TYR A 216 -7.19 -1.71 10.97
N GLU A 217 -8.40 -1.26 11.30
CA GLU A 217 -8.98 -0.06 10.69
C GLU A 217 -8.06 1.15 10.82
N LYS A 218 -7.45 1.35 11.99
CA LYS A 218 -6.52 2.45 12.25
C LYS A 218 -5.19 2.28 11.51
N VAL A 219 -4.72 1.05 11.37
CA VAL A 219 -3.50 0.74 10.60
C VAL A 219 -3.76 0.93 9.10
N PHE A 220 -4.87 0.43 8.58
CA PHE A 220 -5.24 0.59 7.17
C PHE A 220 -5.45 2.05 6.79
N GLU A 221 -6.10 2.83 7.65
CA GLU A 221 -6.22 4.27 7.47
C GLU A 221 -4.85 4.95 7.37
N LEU A 222 -3.91 4.63 8.26
CA LEU A 222 -2.55 5.15 8.21
C LEU A 222 -1.85 4.82 6.89
N ILE A 223 -1.88 3.56 6.48
CA ILE A 223 -1.26 3.09 5.23
C ILE A 223 -1.84 3.87 4.03
N LEU A 224 -3.16 4.03 3.97
CA LEU A 224 -3.83 4.75 2.88
C LEU A 224 -3.53 6.25 2.90
N ARG A 225 -3.46 6.88 4.06
CA ARG A 225 -3.04 8.28 4.20
C ARG A 225 -1.60 8.50 3.73
N LEU A 226 -0.75 7.50 3.90
CA LEU A 226 0.63 7.46 3.39
C LEU A 226 0.71 6.96 1.94
N LYS A 227 -0.42 6.80 1.25
CA LYS A 227 -0.52 6.30 -0.13
C LYS A 227 0.08 4.90 -0.32
N GLY A 228 0.17 4.12 0.75
CA GLY A 228 0.42 2.68 0.73
C GLY A 228 -0.85 1.91 0.36
N ASN A 229 -0.67 0.63 -0.03
CA ASN A 229 -1.78 -0.25 -0.41
C ASN A 229 -1.59 -1.70 0.01
N PHE A 230 -0.49 -2.04 0.72
CA PHE A 230 -0.11 -3.41 0.98
C PHE A 230 0.27 -3.64 2.45
N MET A 231 -0.03 -4.82 2.98
CA MET A 231 0.32 -5.16 4.36
C MET A 231 0.59 -6.64 4.57
N TRP A 232 1.59 -6.95 5.38
CA TRP A 232 1.72 -8.20 6.13
C TRP A 232 1.36 -7.94 7.59
N PRO A 233 0.37 -8.68 8.14
CA PRO A 233 -0.14 -8.43 9.49
C PRO A 233 0.75 -9.02 10.57
N ALA A 234 0.46 -8.70 11.83
CA ALA A 234 1.01 -9.33 13.03
C ALA A 234 0.84 -10.86 12.98
N MET A 235 1.86 -11.61 13.41
CA MET A 235 1.92 -13.04 13.12
C MET A 235 2.40 -13.96 14.26
N TRP A 236 3.25 -13.50 15.18
CA TRP A 236 3.87 -14.41 16.14
C TRP A 236 2.91 -14.98 17.18
N ALA A 237 1.98 -14.17 17.66
CA ALA A 237 0.90 -14.61 18.57
C ALA A 237 -0.48 -14.48 17.93
N SER A 238 -0.56 -14.06 16.66
CA SER A 238 -1.78 -13.66 15.98
C SER A 238 -1.98 -14.45 14.69
N ALA A 239 -3.23 -14.56 14.27
CA ALA A 239 -3.64 -15.14 13.00
C ALA A 239 -4.71 -14.23 12.38
N PHE A 240 -4.30 -13.32 11.53
CA PHE A 240 -5.08 -12.21 11.00
C PHE A 240 -6.52 -12.57 10.62
N TYR A 241 -6.69 -13.63 9.83
CA TYR A 241 -8.00 -14.06 9.37
C TYR A 241 -8.77 -14.94 10.38
N ASP A 242 -8.07 -15.48 11.39
CA ASP A 242 -8.66 -16.39 12.38
C ASP A 242 -9.08 -15.66 13.65
N ASP A 243 -8.29 -14.66 14.07
CA ASP A 243 -8.57 -13.86 15.26
C ASP A 243 -9.81 -13.00 15.09
N ASP A 244 -10.05 -12.45 13.88
CA ASP A 244 -11.28 -11.73 13.54
C ASP A 244 -11.54 -11.86 12.02
N VAL A 245 -12.64 -12.51 11.66
CA VAL A 245 -13.05 -12.68 10.26
C VAL A 245 -13.30 -11.35 9.53
N GLN A 246 -13.59 -10.28 10.28
CA GLN A 246 -13.80 -8.94 9.74
C GLN A 246 -12.49 -8.28 9.27
N ASN A 247 -11.33 -8.75 9.72
CA ASN A 247 -10.04 -8.21 9.29
C ASN A 247 -9.87 -8.24 7.76
N GLY A 248 -10.16 -9.40 7.14
CA GLY A 248 -10.05 -9.56 5.69
C GLY A 248 -11.10 -8.76 4.92
N VAL A 249 -12.35 -8.77 5.40
CA VAL A 249 -13.45 -7.99 4.81
C VAL A 249 -13.10 -6.50 4.83
N LEU A 250 -12.64 -6.00 5.96
CA LEU A 250 -12.28 -4.59 6.13
C LEU A 250 -11.08 -4.19 5.25
N ALA A 251 -10.06 -5.03 5.16
CA ALA A 251 -8.91 -4.79 4.30
C ALA A 251 -9.35 -4.60 2.83
N ASP A 252 -10.16 -5.52 2.31
CA ASP A 252 -10.66 -5.44 0.94
C ASP A 252 -11.57 -4.23 0.71
N GLU A 253 -12.51 -3.96 1.63
CA GLU A 253 -13.37 -2.78 1.56
C GLU A 253 -12.57 -1.48 1.53
N MET A 254 -11.59 -1.34 2.41
CA MET A 254 -10.74 -0.14 2.48
C MET A 254 -9.75 -0.03 1.32
N GLY A 255 -9.42 -1.14 0.65
CA GLY A 255 -8.49 -1.16 -0.47
C GLY A 255 -7.06 -1.50 -0.08
N ILE A 256 -6.88 -2.23 1.02
CA ILE A 256 -5.58 -2.79 1.40
C ILE A 256 -5.46 -4.19 0.80
N VAL A 257 -4.42 -4.39 0.01
CA VAL A 257 -4.03 -5.70 -0.51
C VAL A 257 -3.28 -6.45 0.60
N MET A 258 -3.80 -7.61 0.98
CA MET A 258 -3.18 -8.40 2.03
C MET A 258 -2.20 -9.44 1.48
N GLY A 259 -1.10 -9.63 2.19
CA GLY A 259 -0.25 -10.79 2.05
C GLY A 259 -0.03 -11.44 3.40
N THR A 260 0.71 -12.52 3.41
CA THR A 260 1.23 -13.15 4.62
C THR A 260 2.76 -13.21 4.53
N SER A 261 3.42 -13.30 5.69
CA SER A 261 4.87 -13.27 5.77
C SER A 261 5.56 -14.33 4.88
N HIS A 262 6.82 -14.15 4.65
CA HIS A 262 7.68 -14.98 3.80
C HIS A 262 7.68 -16.48 4.14
N HIS A 263 7.33 -16.87 5.36
CA HIS A 263 7.26 -18.28 5.81
C HIS A 263 5.81 -18.74 6.10
N GLU A 264 4.83 -17.91 5.80
CA GLU A 264 3.39 -18.14 6.02
C GLU A 264 2.66 -18.28 4.67
N PRO A 265 2.79 -19.41 3.98
CA PRO A 265 2.24 -19.55 2.64
C PRO A 265 0.72 -19.70 2.61
N MET A 266 0.12 -19.36 1.46
CA MET A 266 -1.26 -19.66 1.11
C MET A 266 -2.32 -18.96 1.97
N GLY A 267 -2.00 -17.72 2.42
CA GLY A 267 -2.95 -16.91 3.19
C GLY A 267 -3.22 -17.42 4.61
N LEU A 268 -2.27 -18.12 5.19
CA LEU A 268 -2.37 -18.73 6.53
C LEU A 268 -1.21 -18.28 7.41
N ALA A 269 -1.52 -17.96 8.66
CA ALA A 269 -0.51 -17.68 9.67
C ALA A 269 0.09 -18.98 10.23
N GLN A 270 1.33 -18.91 10.75
CA GLN A 270 1.92 -20.02 11.52
C GLN A 270 1.06 -20.39 12.75
N GLN A 271 0.36 -19.40 13.31
CA GLN A 271 -0.59 -19.63 14.41
C GLN A 271 -1.83 -20.42 13.98
N ASP A 272 -2.29 -20.31 12.74
CA ASP A 272 -3.37 -21.17 12.22
C ASP A 272 -2.94 -22.64 12.29
N TRP A 273 -1.65 -22.95 11.94
CA TRP A 273 -1.13 -24.31 12.03
C TRP A 273 -1.04 -24.79 13.48
N LYS A 274 -0.51 -23.98 14.39
CA LYS A 274 -0.44 -24.31 15.81
C LYS A 274 -1.81 -24.59 16.44
N ARG A 275 -2.84 -23.90 15.95
CA ARG A 275 -4.22 -24.06 16.47
C ARG A 275 -4.97 -25.22 15.83
N ARG A 276 -4.74 -25.51 14.56
CA ARG A 276 -5.60 -26.40 13.73
C ARG A 276 -4.83 -27.41 12.92
N GLY A 277 -3.51 -27.32 12.86
CA GLY A 277 -2.67 -28.25 12.13
C GLY A 277 -2.63 -29.62 12.81
N THR A 278 -2.37 -30.65 12.03
CA THR A 278 -2.23 -32.03 12.51
C THR A 278 -0.96 -32.64 11.95
N GLY A 279 -0.13 -33.21 12.82
CA GLY A 279 1.15 -33.79 12.45
C GLY A 279 2.26 -32.75 12.26
N ALA A 280 3.35 -33.15 11.63
CA ALA A 280 4.53 -32.30 11.47
C ALA A 280 4.32 -31.24 10.36
N TRP A 281 4.93 -30.06 10.55
CA TRP A 281 5.11 -29.07 9.49
C TRP A 281 6.29 -29.50 8.60
N ASP A 282 6.11 -30.64 7.92
CA ASP A 282 7.11 -31.27 7.06
C ASP A 282 6.41 -31.89 5.85
N TYR A 283 6.69 -31.35 4.67
CA TYR A 283 6.03 -31.77 3.44
C TYR A 283 6.42 -33.19 3.00
N THR A 284 7.58 -33.69 3.43
CA THR A 284 8.01 -35.06 3.11
C THR A 284 7.19 -36.12 3.85
N GLN A 285 6.67 -35.77 5.03
CA GLN A 285 5.91 -36.68 5.91
C GLN A 285 4.42 -36.40 5.89
N ASN A 286 4.00 -35.14 5.67
CA ASN A 286 2.62 -34.68 5.92
C ASN A 286 2.01 -33.90 4.75
N ALA A 287 2.43 -34.18 3.51
CA ALA A 287 2.04 -33.43 2.32
C ALA A 287 0.51 -33.32 2.14
N THR A 288 -0.24 -34.38 2.45
CA THR A 288 -1.71 -34.38 2.24
C THR A 288 -2.40 -33.41 3.18
N VAL A 289 -2.03 -33.41 4.47
CA VAL A 289 -2.62 -32.51 5.47
C VAL A 289 -2.23 -31.06 5.17
N LEU A 290 -0.98 -30.83 4.78
CA LEU A 290 -0.51 -29.48 4.41
C LEU A 290 -1.23 -28.94 3.19
N ARG A 291 -1.48 -29.76 2.15
CA ARG A 291 -2.29 -29.34 0.99
C ARG A 291 -3.73 -29.01 1.36
N ASP A 292 -4.35 -29.79 2.24
CA ASP A 292 -5.70 -29.51 2.74
C ASP A 292 -5.74 -28.20 3.55
N PHE A 293 -4.75 -28.01 4.41
CA PHE A 293 -4.59 -26.79 5.18
C PHE A 293 -4.42 -25.56 4.28
N TRP A 294 -3.55 -25.61 3.27
CA TRP A 294 -3.37 -24.53 2.30
C TRP A 294 -4.62 -24.28 1.45
N THR A 295 -5.38 -25.32 1.14
CA THR A 295 -6.65 -25.18 0.42
C THR A 295 -7.64 -24.35 1.23
N LYS A 296 -7.77 -24.60 2.53
CA LYS A 296 -8.61 -23.82 3.45
C LYS A 296 -8.19 -22.35 3.54
N GLY A 297 -6.88 -22.07 3.56
CA GLY A 297 -6.38 -20.71 3.53
C GLY A 297 -6.79 -19.96 2.26
N MET A 298 -6.63 -20.60 1.12
CA MET A 298 -7.05 -20.02 -0.16
C MET A 298 -8.57 -19.83 -0.28
N GLU A 299 -9.38 -20.79 0.21
CA GLU A 299 -10.84 -20.67 0.25
C GLU A 299 -11.30 -19.46 1.06
N ARG A 300 -10.56 -19.13 2.12
CA ARG A 300 -10.84 -18.00 2.99
C ARG A 300 -10.59 -16.64 2.33
N CYS A 301 -9.52 -16.51 1.55
CA CYS A 301 -9.09 -15.21 1.00
C CYS A 301 -9.31 -15.06 -0.52
N LYS A 302 -9.90 -16.05 -1.22
CA LYS A 302 -10.01 -16.09 -2.70
C LYS A 302 -10.76 -14.91 -3.33
N ASP A 303 -11.67 -14.28 -2.59
CA ASP A 303 -12.54 -13.21 -3.07
C ASP A 303 -12.00 -11.80 -2.74
N TRP A 304 -10.89 -11.71 -1.99
CA TRP A 304 -10.25 -10.46 -1.58
C TRP A 304 -8.99 -10.17 -2.39
N GLU A 305 -8.65 -8.90 -2.51
CA GLU A 305 -7.36 -8.50 -3.11
C GLU A 305 -6.19 -9.00 -2.25
N SER A 306 -5.41 -9.92 -2.79
CA SER A 306 -4.31 -10.54 -2.07
C SER A 306 -3.10 -10.81 -2.97
N VAL A 307 -1.90 -10.76 -2.40
CA VAL A 307 -0.68 -11.32 -3.00
C VAL A 307 -0.32 -12.56 -2.21
N ILE A 308 -0.42 -13.72 -2.83
CA ILE A 308 -0.29 -15.01 -2.16
C ILE A 308 1.19 -15.37 -2.01
N THR A 309 1.64 -15.48 -0.78
CA THR A 309 2.97 -16.05 -0.47
C THR A 309 2.98 -17.55 -0.80
N ILE A 310 3.97 -17.98 -1.56
CA ILE A 310 4.21 -19.37 -1.93
C ILE A 310 5.61 -19.83 -1.49
N GLY A 311 5.82 -21.12 -1.52
CA GLY A 311 7.01 -21.77 -0.97
C GLY A 311 6.74 -22.28 0.43
N MET A 312 7.79 -22.66 1.12
CA MET A 312 7.73 -23.19 2.49
C MET A 312 9.09 -22.99 3.16
N ARG A 313 9.06 -22.66 4.44
CA ARG A 313 10.21 -22.80 5.36
C ARG A 313 9.85 -23.81 6.45
N GLY A 314 10.79 -24.13 7.31
CA GLY A 314 10.54 -25.00 8.45
C GLY A 314 9.63 -24.35 9.50
N ASP A 315 9.19 -25.14 10.47
CA ASP A 315 8.36 -24.66 11.57
C ASP A 315 9.06 -23.53 12.35
N GLY A 316 8.32 -22.49 12.71
CA GLY A 316 8.85 -21.34 13.46
C GLY A 316 9.90 -20.52 12.69
N ASP A 317 9.75 -20.38 11.39
CA ASP A 317 10.69 -19.62 10.53
C ASP A 317 12.12 -20.20 10.46
N MET A 318 12.26 -21.49 10.71
CA MET A 318 13.53 -22.21 10.60
C MET A 318 13.78 -22.68 9.16
N PRO A 319 15.01 -23.05 8.77
CA PRO A 319 15.27 -23.71 7.49
C PRO A 319 14.45 -25.01 7.35
N MET A 320 13.89 -25.24 6.15
CA MET A 320 13.07 -26.42 5.85
C MET A 320 13.89 -27.72 5.92
N SER A 321 15.17 -27.64 5.59
CA SER A 321 16.10 -28.77 5.60
C SER A 321 17.53 -28.30 5.86
N LYS A 322 18.43 -29.22 6.19
CA LYS A 322 19.85 -28.94 6.45
C LYS A 322 20.56 -28.36 5.23
N ASP A 323 20.21 -28.88 4.03
CA ASP A 323 20.73 -28.43 2.74
C ASP A 323 19.59 -28.00 1.82
N ALA A 324 19.92 -27.25 0.76
CA ALA A 324 18.92 -26.78 -0.22
C ALA A 324 18.30 -27.99 -0.96
N ASN A 325 17.10 -28.36 -0.58
CA ASN A 325 16.31 -29.40 -1.26
C ASN A 325 15.44 -28.78 -2.36
N ILE A 326 16.06 -28.53 -3.51
CA ILE A 326 15.44 -27.81 -4.64
C ILE A 326 14.21 -28.55 -5.16
N ASP A 327 14.32 -29.86 -5.37
CA ASP A 327 13.23 -30.67 -5.94
C ASP A 327 12.00 -30.67 -5.01
N LEU A 328 12.21 -30.76 -3.70
CA LEU A 328 11.13 -30.68 -2.73
C LEU A 328 10.42 -29.34 -2.79
N LEU A 329 11.16 -28.23 -2.78
CA LEU A 329 10.57 -26.89 -2.79
C LEU A 329 9.87 -26.57 -4.12
N GLN A 330 10.41 -27.04 -5.24
CA GLN A 330 9.74 -26.94 -6.55
C GLN A 330 8.42 -27.72 -6.59
N ASN A 331 8.37 -28.92 -5.99
CA ASN A 331 7.14 -29.70 -5.88
C ASN A 331 6.11 -29.01 -4.99
N ILE A 332 6.53 -28.44 -3.87
CA ILE A 332 5.67 -27.63 -2.99
C ILE A 332 5.04 -26.47 -3.78
N VAL A 333 5.85 -25.65 -4.45
CA VAL A 333 5.38 -24.52 -5.27
C VAL A 333 4.39 -24.99 -6.35
N LYS A 334 4.68 -26.10 -7.03
CA LYS A 334 3.79 -26.68 -8.04
C LYS A 334 2.42 -27.07 -7.46
N ASP A 335 2.40 -27.69 -6.28
CA ASP A 335 1.15 -28.11 -5.65
C ASP A 335 0.37 -26.91 -5.09
N GLN A 336 1.02 -25.92 -4.51
CA GLN A 336 0.40 -24.66 -4.09
C GLN A 336 -0.27 -23.94 -5.27
N ARG A 337 0.40 -23.87 -6.43
CA ARG A 337 -0.18 -23.26 -7.64
C ARG A 337 -1.39 -24.03 -8.18
N LYS A 338 -1.42 -25.35 -8.07
CA LYS A 338 -2.62 -26.15 -8.40
C LYS A 338 -3.79 -25.82 -7.45
N ILE A 339 -3.50 -25.66 -6.16
CA ILE A 339 -4.51 -25.27 -5.16
C ILE A 339 -5.08 -23.89 -5.49
N ILE A 340 -4.22 -22.89 -5.77
CA ILE A 340 -4.65 -21.54 -6.16
C ILE A 340 -5.60 -21.61 -7.36
N THR A 341 -5.21 -22.30 -8.43
CA THR A 341 -6.06 -22.43 -9.64
C THR A 341 -7.39 -23.13 -9.33
N LYS A 342 -7.36 -24.21 -8.55
CA LYS A 342 -8.55 -24.99 -8.18
C LYS A 342 -9.53 -24.15 -7.37
N VAL A 343 -9.03 -23.42 -6.36
CA VAL A 343 -9.89 -22.67 -5.42
C VAL A 343 -10.42 -21.40 -6.06
N THR A 344 -9.60 -20.67 -6.79
CA THR A 344 -10.01 -19.39 -7.39
C THR A 344 -10.79 -19.56 -8.68
N GLY A 345 -10.66 -20.70 -9.37
CA GLY A 345 -11.24 -20.91 -10.71
C GLY A 345 -10.64 -20.03 -11.80
N LYS A 346 -9.59 -19.25 -11.48
CA LYS A 346 -8.95 -18.29 -12.38
C LYS A 346 -7.70 -18.92 -13.03
N LYS A 347 -7.24 -18.32 -14.13
CA LYS A 347 -5.90 -18.61 -14.65
C LYS A 347 -4.88 -18.26 -13.56
N ILE A 348 -3.87 -19.11 -13.39
CA ILE A 348 -2.88 -18.94 -12.31
C ILE A 348 -2.18 -17.57 -12.34
N SER A 349 -1.94 -17.02 -13.52
CA SER A 349 -1.34 -15.69 -13.71
C SER A 349 -2.25 -14.52 -13.32
N ALA A 350 -3.55 -14.77 -13.08
CA ALA A 350 -4.50 -13.76 -12.63
C ALA A 350 -4.53 -13.61 -11.10
N THR A 351 -3.87 -14.50 -10.37
CA THR A 351 -3.69 -14.40 -8.91
C THR A 351 -2.24 -14.02 -8.63
N PRO A 352 -1.97 -12.81 -8.09
CA PRO A 352 -0.63 -12.39 -7.76
C PRO A 352 0.01 -13.33 -6.74
N GLN A 353 1.24 -13.74 -6.98
CA GLN A 353 2.00 -14.64 -6.12
C GLN A 353 3.37 -14.06 -5.85
N VAL A 354 3.90 -14.32 -4.66
CA VAL A 354 5.23 -13.88 -4.25
C VAL A 354 6.03 -15.04 -3.65
N TRP A 355 7.28 -15.15 -4.04
CA TRP A 355 8.26 -16.05 -3.43
C TRP A 355 9.42 -15.24 -2.87
N ALA A 356 9.60 -15.28 -1.54
CA ALA A 356 10.62 -14.52 -0.84
C ALA A 356 11.95 -15.27 -0.79
N LEU A 357 13.01 -14.62 -1.26
CA LEU A 357 14.38 -15.12 -1.21
C LEU A 357 15.06 -14.74 0.13
N TYR A 358 14.38 -15.06 1.24
CA TYR A 358 14.81 -14.68 2.58
C TYR A 358 15.76 -15.70 3.18
N LYS A 359 16.82 -15.22 3.82
CA LYS A 359 17.86 -16.06 4.46
C LYS A 359 18.37 -17.16 3.52
N GLU A 360 18.27 -18.42 3.94
CA GLU A 360 18.72 -19.59 3.18
C GLU A 360 17.95 -19.81 1.88
N VAL A 361 16.73 -19.30 1.74
CA VAL A 361 15.95 -19.44 0.49
C VAL A 361 16.67 -18.79 -0.68
N GLN A 362 17.46 -17.73 -0.46
CA GLN A 362 18.31 -17.18 -1.50
C GLN A 362 19.30 -18.20 -2.04
N GLU A 363 19.84 -19.10 -1.20
CA GLU A 363 20.76 -20.14 -1.64
C GLU A 363 20.10 -21.13 -2.61
N TYR A 364 18.81 -21.45 -2.42
CA TYR A 364 18.07 -22.27 -3.39
C TYR A 364 18.08 -21.62 -4.77
N TYR A 365 17.82 -20.31 -4.81
CA TYR A 365 17.87 -19.55 -6.06
C TYR A 365 19.28 -19.50 -6.65
N ASP A 366 20.30 -19.26 -5.83
CA ASP A 366 21.71 -19.19 -6.25
C ASP A 366 22.23 -20.54 -6.73
N LYS A 367 21.76 -21.65 -6.15
CA LYS A 367 22.03 -23.03 -6.58
C LYS A 367 21.22 -23.48 -7.80
N GLY A 368 20.46 -22.56 -8.44
CA GLY A 368 19.77 -22.81 -9.70
C GLY A 368 18.27 -23.09 -9.62
N MET A 369 17.63 -23.08 -8.43
CA MET A 369 16.18 -23.16 -8.35
C MET A 369 15.51 -22.01 -9.10
N ARG A 370 14.50 -22.32 -9.89
CA ARG A 370 13.70 -21.32 -10.60
C ARG A 370 12.20 -21.59 -10.40
N VAL A 371 11.45 -20.51 -10.34
CA VAL A 371 9.98 -20.53 -10.32
C VAL A 371 9.44 -19.88 -11.61
N PRO A 372 8.19 -20.18 -12.01
CA PRO A 372 7.57 -19.56 -13.18
C PRO A 372 7.68 -18.04 -13.18
N ASP A 373 7.77 -17.43 -14.38
CA ASP A 373 8.06 -16.01 -14.57
C ASP A 373 6.92 -15.07 -14.15
N ASP A 374 5.71 -15.59 -13.95
CA ASP A 374 4.54 -14.88 -13.45
C ASP A 374 4.51 -14.72 -11.91
N ILE A 375 5.46 -15.33 -11.19
CA ILE A 375 5.64 -15.17 -9.75
C ILE A 375 6.57 -13.98 -9.49
N THR A 376 6.19 -13.09 -8.59
CA THR A 376 7.06 -12.02 -8.11
C THR A 376 8.21 -12.61 -7.29
N LEU A 377 9.45 -12.31 -7.67
CA LEU A 377 10.61 -12.63 -6.82
C LEU A 377 10.80 -11.50 -5.81
N LEU A 378 10.62 -11.82 -4.54
CA LEU A 378 10.83 -10.89 -3.45
C LEU A 378 12.27 -11.03 -2.94
N LEU A 379 13.12 -10.11 -3.36
CA LEU A 379 14.49 -9.99 -2.88
C LEU A 379 14.48 -9.46 -1.44
N CYS A 380 15.52 -9.73 -0.70
CA CYS A 380 15.60 -9.34 0.70
C CYS A 380 16.93 -8.64 0.99
N ASP A 381 16.91 -7.79 2.01
CA ASP A 381 18.13 -7.27 2.61
C ASP A 381 18.78 -8.32 3.53
N ASP A 382 19.86 -7.94 4.21
CA ASP A 382 20.58 -8.76 5.16
C ASP A 382 20.05 -8.65 6.61
N ASN A 383 18.83 -8.14 6.81
CA ASN A 383 18.22 -7.77 8.08
C ASN A 383 18.86 -6.54 8.76
N TRP A 384 19.79 -5.88 8.09
CA TRP A 384 20.54 -4.74 8.60
C TRP A 384 20.46 -3.51 7.68
N GLY A 385 19.57 -3.58 6.70
CA GLY A 385 19.35 -2.51 5.74
C GLY A 385 20.32 -2.52 4.56
N ASN A 386 21.01 -3.61 4.27
CA ASN A 386 21.84 -3.74 3.08
C ASN A 386 21.19 -4.72 2.10
N VAL A 387 20.92 -4.28 0.90
CA VAL A 387 20.35 -5.12 -0.17
C VAL A 387 21.36 -6.18 -0.58
N ARG A 388 20.96 -7.45 -0.50
CA ARG A 388 21.84 -8.60 -0.75
C ARG A 388 21.99 -8.94 -2.23
N LYS A 389 20.93 -8.72 -3.00
CA LYS A 389 20.85 -9.11 -4.40
C LYS A 389 19.90 -8.20 -5.15
N LEU A 390 20.26 -7.92 -6.39
CA LEU A 390 19.43 -7.18 -7.35
C LEU A 390 19.23 -8.02 -8.62
N PRO A 391 18.20 -7.73 -9.43
CA PRO A 391 18.06 -8.34 -10.74
C PRO A 391 19.26 -8.01 -11.62
N SER A 392 19.65 -8.92 -12.51
CA SER A 392 20.62 -8.61 -13.54
C SER A 392 19.99 -7.68 -14.59
N LEU A 393 20.71 -6.63 -14.99
CA LEU A 393 20.27 -5.72 -16.05
C LEU A 393 20.22 -6.40 -17.44
N THR A 394 20.86 -7.56 -17.57
CA THR A 394 20.89 -8.37 -18.80
C THR A 394 19.82 -9.46 -18.83
N ASP A 395 19.15 -9.72 -17.72
CA ASP A 395 18.09 -10.72 -17.65
C ASP A 395 16.83 -10.25 -18.40
N LYS A 396 16.11 -11.20 -18.99
CA LYS A 396 14.80 -10.90 -19.57
C LYS A 396 13.84 -10.46 -18.46
N PRO A 397 13.02 -9.42 -18.71
CA PRO A 397 12.02 -8.99 -17.74
C PRO A 397 11.09 -10.13 -17.34
N ARG A 398 10.84 -10.29 -16.03
CA ARG A 398 9.86 -11.24 -15.48
C ARG A 398 8.47 -10.62 -15.52
N LYS A 399 7.46 -11.41 -15.89
CA LYS A 399 6.05 -10.95 -15.85
C LYS A 399 5.58 -10.63 -14.43
N GLY A 400 5.98 -11.45 -13.46
CA GLY A 400 5.70 -11.22 -12.03
C GLY A 400 6.52 -10.10 -11.42
N GLY A 401 7.57 -9.63 -12.12
CA GLY A 401 8.45 -8.58 -11.63
C GLY A 401 9.28 -8.96 -10.40
N TYR A 402 9.86 -7.94 -9.79
CA TYR A 402 10.69 -8.06 -8.60
C TYR A 402 10.16 -7.18 -7.47
N GLY A 403 10.27 -7.66 -6.24
CA GLY A 403 9.98 -6.91 -5.03
C GLY A 403 11.19 -6.87 -4.09
N MET A 404 11.09 -6.03 -3.06
CA MET A 404 12.07 -5.92 -1.98
C MET A 404 11.37 -6.05 -0.63
N TYR A 405 11.88 -6.95 0.20
CA TYR A 405 11.57 -7.05 1.61
C TYR A 405 12.74 -6.45 2.40
N TYR A 406 12.49 -5.29 2.99
CA TYR A 406 13.48 -4.46 3.68
C TYR A 406 13.20 -4.44 5.18
N HIS A 407 14.21 -4.18 6.02
CA HIS A 407 14.09 -4.17 7.47
C HIS A 407 14.45 -2.82 8.08
N PHE A 408 13.53 -2.25 8.86
CA PHE A 408 13.80 -1.21 9.84
C PHE A 408 14.10 -1.81 11.20
N ASP A 409 13.42 -2.90 11.53
CA ASP A 409 13.70 -3.66 12.73
C ASP A 409 13.87 -5.15 12.44
N TYR A 410 14.71 -5.79 13.24
CA TYR A 410 14.93 -7.22 13.25
C TYR A 410 15.19 -7.66 14.68
N VAL A 411 14.31 -8.52 15.21
CA VAL A 411 14.46 -9.14 16.53
C VAL A 411 14.80 -10.63 16.34
N GLY A 412 15.92 -11.02 16.87
CA GLY A 412 16.47 -12.36 16.76
C GLY A 412 17.93 -12.35 17.15
N GLY A 413 18.48 -13.49 17.55
CA GLY A 413 19.87 -13.57 18.00
C GLY A 413 20.87 -13.02 16.97
N PRO A 414 21.80 -12.16 17.37
CA PRO A 414 22.07 -11.65 18.73
C PRO A 414 21.32 -10.36 19.10
N ARG A 415 20.33 -9.91 18.35
CA ARG A 415 19.60 -8.66 18.61
C ARG A 415 18.38 -8.87 19.50
N ASN A 416 18.05 -7.83 20.27
CA ASN A 416 16.82 -7.75 21.07
C ASN A 416 15.86 -6.74 20.46
N TYR A 417 14.60 -6.77 20.89
CA TYR A 417 13.61 -5.73 20.60
C TYR A 417 14.16 -4.34 20.94
N LYS A 418 13.97 -3.40 20.04
CA LYS A 418 14.42 -2.02 20.18
C LYS A 418 13.22 -1.08 20.23
N TRP A 419 13.20 -0.21 21.21
CA TRP A 419 12.23 0.85 21.40
C TRP A 419 12.71 2.23 20.89
N LEU A 420 13.86 2.26 20.24
CA LEU A 420 14.46 3.42 19.62
C LEU A 420 14.56 3.22 18.11
N ASN A 421 14.27 4.29 17.36
CA ASN A 421 14.60 4.31 15.94
C ASN A 421 16.12 4.36 15.76
N CYS A 422 16.70 3.35 15.14
CA CYS A 422 18.11 3.27 14.79
C CYS A 422 18.33 3.17 13.27
N ASN A 423 17.35 3.54 12.46
CA ASN A 423 17.47 3.56 11.01
C ASN A 423 18.17 4.81 10.54
N GLN A 424 19.11 4.63 9.61
CA GLN A 424 19.74 5.73 8.88
C GLN A 424 18.92 5.97 7.61
N VAL A 425 18.20 7.07 7.54
CA VAL A 425 17.29 7.37 6.43
C VAL A 425 18.03 7.50 5.11
N GLU A 426 19.26 8.02 5.13
CA GLU A 426 20.15 8.12 3.98
C GLU A 426 20.47 6.72 3.39
N ARG A 427 20.63 5.70 4.24
CA ARG A 427 20.81 4.32 3.81
C ARG A 427 19.51 3.76 3.20
N VAL A 428 18.38 4.04 3.81
CA VAL A 428 17.08 3.64 3.24
C VAL A 428 16.93 4.22 1.84
N TRP A 429 17.23 5.52 1.67
CA TRP A 429 17.21 6.18 0.37
C TRP A 429 18.15 5.51 -0.63
N GLU A 430 19.41 5.33 -0.27
CA GLU A 430 20.42 4.73 -1.14
C GLU A 430 20.00 3.34 -1.62
N GLN A 431 19.62 2.47 -0.68
CA GLN A 431 19.31 1.07 -0.97
C GLN A 431 17.99 0.92 -1.75
N MET A 432 16.98 1.70 -1.43
CA MET A 432 15.70 1.63 -2.12
C MET A 432 15.75 2.34 -3.48
N ASN A 433 16.54 3.42 -3.64
CA ASN A 433 16.81 4.01 -4.95
C ASN A 433 17.55 3.03 -5.85
N LEU A 434 18.55 2.32 -5.32
CA LEU A 434 19.26 1.27 -6.04
C LEU A 434 18.28 0.16 -6.51
N CYS A 435 17.35 -0.27 -5.64
CA CYS A 435 16.29 -1.21 -6.01
C CYS A 435 15.45 -0.67 -7.16
N TYR A 436 15.03 0.59 -7.09
CA TYR A 436 14.22 1.22 -8.13
C TYR A 436 14.94 1.27 -9.48
N GLU A 437 16.20 1.68 -9.50
CA GLU A 437 17.02 1.75 -10.72
C GLU A 437 17.25 0.37 -11.35
N TYR A 438 17.35 -0.69 -10.55
CA TYR A 438 17.47 -2.07 -11.02
C TYR A 438 16.12 -2.76 -11.33
N GLY A 439 15.02 -2.00 -11.39
CA GLY A 439 13.71 -2.49 -11.83
C GLY A 439 12.93 -3.28 -10.78
N VAL A 440 13.28 -3.16 -9.50
CA VAL A 440 12.53 -3.74 -8.39
C VAL A 440 11.33 -2.82 -8.09
N ARG A 441 10.24 -2.98 -8.86
CA ARG A 441 9.10 -2.04 -8.87
C ARG A 441 7.75 -2.72 -8.63
N LYS A 442 7.73 -4.04 -8.41
CA LYS A 442 6.45 -4.76 -8.23
C LYS A 442 5.94 -4.68 -6.79
N LEU A 443 6.80 -4.86 -5.81
CA LEU A 443 6.42 -4.88 -4.40
C LEU A 443 7.55 -4.33 -3.54
N TRP A 444 7.25 -3.32 -2.73
CA TRP A 444 8.11 -2.87 -1.62
C TRP A 444 7.38 -3.08 -0.30
N ILE A 445 7.95 -3.93 0.55
CA ILE A 445 7.46 -4.15 1.90
C ILE A 445 8.60 -3.98 2.91
N VAL A 446 8.33 -3.25 3.97
CA VAL A 446 9.33 -3.01 5.02
C VAL A 446 8.83 -3.58 6.35
N ASN A 447 9.67 -4.40 6.98
CA ASN A 447 9.49 -4.82 8.36
C ASN A 447 9.76 -3.64 9.28
N VAL A 448 8.72 -3.17 9.94
CA VAL A 448 8.79 -2.01 10.83
C VAL A 448 8.92 -2.42 12.31
N GLY A 449 8.80 -3.73 12.60
CA GLY A 449 8.62 -4.19 13.96
C GLY A 449 7.27 -3.70 14.48
N ASP A 450 7.30 -2.61 15.22
CA ASP A 450 6.13 -1.83 15.62
C ASP A 450 5.99 -0.53 14.80
N LEU A 451 4.85 0.16 14.92
CA LEU A 451 4.65 1.47 14.29
C LEU A 451 5.50 2.56 14.96
N LYS A 452 5.67 2.50 16.27
CA LYS A 452 6.54 3.38 17.04
C LYS A 452 7.85 2.67 17.41
N PRO A 453 8.98 3.36 17.30
CA PRO A 453 9.20 4.76 16.94
C PRO A 453 9.55 4.94 15.43
N MET A 454 8.89 4.22 14.55
CA MET A 454 9.26 4.13 13.13
C MET A 454 8.46 5.11 12.24
N GLU A 455 7.79 6.11 12.80
CA GLU A 455 6.89 7.02 12.06
C GLU A 455 7.58 7.69 10.88
N TYR A 456 8.73 8.31 11.12
CA TYR A 456 9.46 9.04 10.08
C TYR A 456 10.03 8.10 8.99
N PRO A 457 10.74 7.01 9.33
CA PRO A 457 11.20 6.08 8.30
C PRO A 457 10.06 5.43 7.49
N ILE A 458 8.92 5.11 8.13
CA ILE A 458 7.76 4.54 7.42
C ILE A 458 7.21 5.53 6.39
N GLN A 459 7.02 6.78 6.80
CA GLN A 459 6.54 7.81 5.88
C GLN A 459 7.53 8.00 4.73
N PHE A 460 8.81 8.16 5.02
CA PHE A 460 9.85 8.33 4.02
C PHE A 460 9.87 7.17 3.01
N PHE A 461 9.80 5.92 3.49
CA PHE A 461 9.80 4.73 2.63
C PHE A 461 8.59 4.69 1.69
N LEU A 462 7.40 5.03 2.19
CA LEU A 462 6.17 5.04 1.39
C LEU A 462 6.12 6.22 0.42
N ASP A 463 6.65 7.39 0.81
CA ASP A 463 6.80 8.54 -0.09
C ASP A 463 7.75 8.20 -1.25
N MET A 464 8.90 7.55 -0.97
CA MET A 464 9.81 7.02 -2.00
C MET A 464 9.11 6.01 -2.91
N ALA A 465 8.35 5.08 -2.35
CA ALA A 465 7.65 4.07 -3.14
C ALA A 465 6.61 4.68 -4.09
N CYS A 466 6.03 5.81 -3.72
CA CYS A 466 5.13 6.57 -4.59
C CYS A 466 5.88 7.39 -5.64
N ARG A 467 6.92 8.11 -5.23
CA ARG A 467 7.65 9.09 -6.06
C ARG A 467 9.16 9.06 -5.81
N PRO A 468 9.88 8.03 -6.26
CA PRO A 468 11.31 7.87 -5.95
C PRO A 468 12.19 9.05 -6.39
N GLN A 469 11.76 9.80 -7.41
CA GLN A 469 12.51 10.94 -7.95
C GLN A 469 12.28 12.24 -7.16
N CYS A 470 11.36 12.26 -6.21
CA CYS A 470 11.00 13.45 -5.42
C CYS A 470 11.40 13.33 -3.95
N SER A 471 11.96 12.20 -3.54
CA SER A 471 12.29 11.87 -2.15
C SER A 471 13.76 12.09 -1.83
#